data_1c35a656dcc5867273e3bf17a228f4bb
#
_entry.id   1c35a656dcc5867273e3bf17a228f4bb
#
_cell.length_a   1.000
_cell.length_b   1.000
_cell.length_c   1.000
_cell.angle_alpha   90.00
_cell.angle_beta   90.00
_cell.angle_gamma   90.00
#
_symmetry.space_group_name_H-M   'P 1'
#
loop_
_entity.id
_entity.type
_entity.pdbx_description
1 polymer ?
#
loop_
_entity_poly.entity_id
_entity_poly.type
_entity_poly.pdbx_seq_one_letter_code
_entity_poly.pdbx_strand_id
1 'polypeptide(L)'
;MKEIEYAKRAREEYQKLRREFDLTVRKEFLKDISKDTDKLRELGFSESDIQKLADGLVPKGYQVHHQLPLDDSGTNSFENLVLIKNDPYHKVVTNYQRILLKVWKLETLN
;
A
#
# COMPACT_ATOMS: atom_id res chain seq x y z
N MET A 1 -2.23 31.69 -11.82
CA MET A 1 -2.00 31.20 -11.61
C MET A 1 -1.77 30.16 -11.54
N LYS A 2 -1.31 29.65 -11.57
CA LYS A 2 -1.04 28.68 -11.60
C LYS A 2 -0.44 27.93 -10.67
N GLU A 3 0.12 28.27 -9.80
CA GLU A 3 0.71 27.62 -8.70
C GLU A 3 -0.12 26.49 -8.14
N ILE A 4 -1.37 26.50 -8.34
CA ILE A 4 -2.21 25.43 -7.84
C ILE A 4 -2.16 24.20 -8.71
N GLU A 5 -1.58 24.32 -9.84
CA GLU A 5 -1.62 23.22 -10.79
C GLU A 5 -0.84 22.00 -10.34
N TYR A 6 0.24 22.21 -9.62
CA TYR A 6 1.04 21.08 -9.23
C TYR A 6 0.53 20.43 -7.95
N ALA A 7 -0.45 21.03 -7.33
CA ALA A 7 -0.95 20.48 -6.08
C ALA A 7 -1.91 19.33 -6.30
N LYS A 8 -2.63 19.33 -7.39
CA LYS A 8 -3.63 18.30 -7.63
C LYS A 8 -3.47 17.75 -9.04
N ARG A 9 -3.75 16.47 -9.16
CA ARG A 9 -3.76 15.82 -10.45
C ARG A 9 -5.06 16.13 -11.15
N ALA A 10 -5.04 16.19 -12.48
CA ALA A 10 -6.26 16.36 -13.25
C ALA A 10 -7.23 15.25 -12.92
N ARG A 11 -8.52 15.59 -12.86
CA ARG A 11 -9.53 14.64 -12.42
C ARG A 11 -9.55 13.37 -13.28
N GLU A 12 -9.45 13.53 -14.58
CA GLU A 12 -9.50 12.37 -15.47
C GLU A 12 -8.30 11.46 -15.24
N GLU A 13 -7.14 12.06 -15.07
CA GLU A 13 -5.94 11.30 -14.84
C GLU A 13 -6.00 10.57 -13.49
N TYR A 14 -6.51 11.26 -12.48
CA TYR A 14 -6.69 10.65 -11.17
C TYR A 14 -7.62 9.44 -11.26
N GLN A 15 -8.75 9.60 -11.95
CA GLN A 15 -9.70 8.51 -12.06
C GLN A 15 -9.13 7.32 -12.81
N LYS A 16 -8.32 7.60 -13.81
CA LYS A 16 -7.67 6.52 -14.55
C LYS A 16 -6.72 5.74 -13.65
N LEU A 17 -5.90 6.46 -12.90
CA LEU A 17 -4.96 5.81 -11.99
C LEU A 17 -5.68 5.04 -10.89
N ARG A 18 -6.78 5.59 -10.38
CA ARG A 18 -7.56 4.91 -9.36
C ARG A 18 -8.14 3.61 -9.90
N ARG A 19 -8.64 3.65 -11.11
CA ARG A 19 -9.19 2.44 -11.73
C ARG A 19 -8.11 1.40 -11.93
N GLU A 20 -6.94 1.82 -12.39
CA GLU A 20 -5.84 0.89 -12.57
C GLU A 20 -5.46 0.24 -11.24
N PHE A 21 -5.42 1.04 -10.19
CA PHE A 21 -5.09 0.52 -8.88
C PHE A 21 -6.12 -0.52 -8.44
N ASP A 22 -7.40 -0.17 -8.55
CA ASP A 22 -8.46 -1.06 -8.09
C ASP A 22 -8.53 -2.36 -8.88
N LEU A 23 -8.29 -2.30 -10.18
CA LEU A 23 -8.45 -3.46 -11.05
C LEU A 23 -7.22 -4.36 -11.08
N THR A 24 -6.03 -3.79 -10.98
CA THR A 24 -4.82 -4.56 -11.23
C THR A 24 -3.72 -4.35 -10.22
N VAL A 25 -3.34 -3.10 -9.99
CA VAL A 25 -2.11 -2.80 -9.27
C VAL A 25 -2.14 -3.32 -7.85
N ARG A 26 -3.24 -3.12 -7.14
CA ARG A 26 -3.32 -3.57 -5.75
C ARG A 26 -3.10 -5.08 -5.66
N LYS A 27 -3.72 -5.83 -6.55
CA LYS A 27 -3.56 -7.28 -6.55
C LYS A 27 -2.13 -7.69 -6.81
N GLU A 28 -1.50 -7.04 -7.78
CA GLU A 28 -0.12 -7.38 -8.10
C GLU A 28 0.81 -7.04 -6.96
N PHE A 29 0.57 -5.92 -6.29
CA PHE A 29 1.37 -5.54 -5.14
C PHE A 29 1.25 -6.58 -4.03
N LEU A 30 0.04 -7.01 -3.73
CA LEU A 30 -0.18 -8.00 -2.67
C LEU A 30 0.47 -9.33 -3.00
N LYS A 31 0.36 -9.76 -4.25
CA LYS A 31 0.99 -11.00 -4.68
C LYS A 31 2.51 -10.92 -4.58
N ASP A 32 3.05 -9.75 -4.90
CA ASP A 32 4.49 -9.57 -4.83
C ASP A 32 4.97 -9.65 -3.38
N ILE A 33 4.24 -9.03 -2.46
CA ILE A 33 4.57 -9.13 -1.04
C ILE A 33 4.54 -10.58 -0.57
N SER A 34 3.59 -11.36 -1.08
CA SER A 34 3.40 -12.72 -0.61
C SER A 34 4.57 -13.66 -0.92
N LYS A 35 5.47 -13.24 -1.79
CA LYS A 35 6.59 -14.09 -2.17
C LYS A 35 7.58 -14.29 -1.04
N ASP A 36 7.67 -13.36 -0.10
CA ASP A 36 8.61 -13.45 1.00
C ASP A 36 7.90 -13.99 2.23
N THR A 37 7.54 -15.28 2.18
CA THR A 37 6.72 -15.88 3.23
C THR A 37 7.39 -15.91 4.58
N ASP A 38 8.70 -16.15 4.61
CA ASP A 38 9.40 -16.21 5.90
C ASP A 38 9.35 -14.86 6.59
N LYS A 39 9.57 -13.79 5.84
CA LYS A 39 9.51 -12.46 6.42
C LYS A 39 8.11 -12.14 6.91
N LEU A 40 7.09 -12.54 6.16
CA LEU A 40 5.72 -12.31 6.58
C LEU A 40 5.40 -13.04 7.88
N ARG A 41 5.90 -14.26 8.02
CA ARG A 41 5.68 -15.00 9.26
C ARG A 41 6.37 -14.31 10.42
N GLU A 42 7.58 -13.79 10.21
CA GLU A 42 8.28 -13.04 11.24
C GLU A 42 7.48 -11.82 11.67
N LEU A 43 6.77 -11.21 10.74
CA LEU A 43 5.99 -10.01 11.02
C LEU A 43 4.65 -10.31 11.67
N GLY A 44 4.33 -11.59 11.85
CA GLY A 44 3.12 -11.96 12.55
C GLY A 44 1.94 -12.29 11.66
N PHE A 45 2.15 -12.41 10.35
CA PHE A 45 1.07 -12.78 9.45
C PHE A 45 0.75 -14.27 9.62
N SER A 46 -0.54 -14.60 9.70
CA SER A 46 -0.96 -15.98 9.76
C SER A 46 -0.83 -16.63 8.40
N GLU A 47 -0.88 -17.96 8.35
CA GLU A 47 -0.86 -18.65 7.08
C GLU A 47 -2.06 -18.25 6.23
N SER A 48 -3.20 -18.03 6.86
CA SER A 48 -4.39 -17.59 6.17
C SER A 48 -4.18 -16.21 5.53
N ASP A 49 -3.53 -15.30 6.26
CA ASP A 49 -3.24 -13.97 5.74
C ASP A 49 -2.29 -14.05 4.55
N ILE A 50 -1.27 -14.90 4.66
CA ILE A 50 -0.30 -15.07 3.59
C ILE A 50 -0.98 -15.62 2.35
N GLN A 51 -1.89 -16.55 2.53
CA GLN A 51 -2.62 -17.11 1.40
C GLN A 51 -3.47 -16.03 0.72
N LYS A 52 -4.10 -15.16 1.51
CA LYS A 52 -4.89 -14.08 0.92
C LYS A 52 -4.00 -13.16 0.10
N LEU A 53 -2.84 -12.82 0.62
CA LEU A 53 -1.90 -11.99 -0.15
C LEU A 53 -1.53 -12.67 -1.46
N ALA A 54 -1.27 -13.98 -1.40
CA ALA A 54 -0.91 -14.72 -2.60
C ALA A 54 -2.04 -14.73 -3.63
N ASP A 55 -3.28 -14.61 -3.15
CA ASP A 55 -4.44 -14.54 -4.02
C ASP A 55 -4.77 -13.11 -4.45
N GLY A 56 -3.97 -12.16 -4.04
CA GLY A 56 -4.21 -10.77 -4.40
C GLY A 56 -5.30 -10.12 -3.56
N LEU A 57 -5.57 -10.66 -2.39
CA LEU A 57 -6.61 -10.15 -1.49
C LEU A 57 -6.00 -9.50 -0.28
N VAL A 58 -6.68 -8.46 0.22
CA VAL A 58 -6.23 -7.76 1.42
C VAL A 58 -6.67 -8.55 2.65
N PRO A 59 -5.74 -8.94 3.53
CA PRO A 59 -6.13 -9.65 4.74
C PRO A 59 -7.01 -8.77 5.63
N LYS A 60 -7.85 -9.40 6.42
CA LYS A 60 -8.75 -8.68 7.30
C LYS A 60 -7.94 -7.83 8.27
N GLY A 61 -8.36 -6.59 8.44
CA GLY A 61 -7.69 -5.66 9.34
C GLY A 61 -6.55 -4.91 8.71
N TYR A 62 -6.33 -5.10 7.42
CA TYR A 62 -5.27 -4.41 6.69
C TYR A 62 -5.87 -3.60 5.56
N GLN A 63 -5.08 -2.69 5.02
CA GLN A 63 -5.46 -1.96 3.81
C GLN A 63 -4.21 -1.50 3.09
N VAL A 64 -4.34 -1.27 1.79
CA VAL A 64 -3.24 -0.80 0.97
C VAL A 64 -3.40 0.70 0.77
N HIS A 65 -2.34 1.44 1.04
CA HIS A 65 -2.36 2.89 0.91
C HIS A 65 -1.28 3.36 -0.05
N HIS A 66 -1.51 4.51 -0.64
CA HIS A 66 -0.47 5.23 -1.37
C HIS A 66 0.21 6.14 -0.38
N GLN A 67 1.54 6.09 -0.32
CA GLN A 67 2.28 6.98 0.59
C GLN A 67 2.10 8.42 0.16
N LEU A 68 2.19 8.67 -1.14
CA LEU A 68 1.85 9.96 -1.71
C LEU A 68 0.53 9.77 -2.46
N PRO A 69 -0.53 10.48 -2.06
CA PRO A 69 -1.84 10.26 -2.66
C PRO A 69 -1.88 10.48 -4.16
N LEU A 70 -2.73 9.73 -4.83
CA LEU A 70 -2.84 9.83 -6.28
C LEU A 70 -3.27 11.22 -6.74
N ASP A 71 -4.11 11.89 -5.97
CA ASP A 71 -4.55 13.23 -6.36
C ASP A 71 -3.50 14.30 -6.04
N ASP A 72 -2.41 13.90 -5.39
CA ASP A 72 -1.29 14.78 -5.08
C ASP A 72 -0.05 14.34 -5.81
N SER A 73 -0.22 13.85 -7.03
CA SER A 73 0.84 13.40 -7.92
C SER A 73 1.53 12.10 -7.49
N GLY A 74 0.93 11.35 -6.58
CA GLY A 74 1.42 10.02 -6.30
C GLY A 74 1.19 9.09 -7.49
N THR A 75 1.86 7.95 -7.49
CA THR A 75 1.75 6.99 -8.58
C THR A 75 1.37 5.62 -8.04
N ASN A 76 1.09 4.69 -8.96
CA ASN A 76 0.81 3.30 -8.63
C ASN A 76 2.07 2.45 -8.57
N SER A 77 3.24 3.08 -8.52
CA SER A 77 4.49 2.35 -8.36
C SER A 77 4.49 1.62 -7.02
N PHE A 78 5.02 0.41 -6.99
CA PHE A 78 5.09 -0.34 -5.74
C PHE A 78 5.87 0.43 -4.67
N GLU A 79 6.79 1.29 -5.06
CA GLU A 79 7.53 2.11 -4.11
C GLU A 79 6.61 3.05 -3.34
N ASN A 80 5.47 3.38 -3.93
CA ASN A 80 4.53 4.30 -3.33
C ASN A 80 3.41 3.59 -2.58
N LEU A 81 3.44 2.28 -2.51
CA LEU A 81 2.37 1.51 -1.88
C LEU A 81 2.83 0.89 -0.58
N VAL A 82 1.93 0.82 0.38
CA VAL A 82 2.21 0.17 1.65
C VAL A 82 0.98 -0.61 2.09
N LEU A 83 1.21 -1.70 2.80
CA LEU A 83 0.15 -2.47 3.43
C LEU A 83 0.16 -2.08 4.90
N ILE A 84 -0.93 -1.53 5.39
CA ILE A 84 -1.03 -0.98 6.73
C ILE A 84 -2.04 -1.77 7.55
N LYS A 85 -1.67 -2.12 8.78
CA LYS A 85 -2.59 -2.72 9.71
C LYS A 85 -3.38 -1.64 10.43
N ASN A 86 -4.68 -1.85 10.53
CA ASN A 86 -5.58 -0.89 11.15
C ASN A 86 -5.63 -1.10 12.66
N ASP A 87 -4.78 -0.39 13.38
CA ASP A 87 -4.83 -0.37 14.84
C ASP A 87 -4.04 0.83 15.30
N PRO A 88 -3.98 1.09 16.63
CA PRO A 88 -3.30 2.30 17.14
C PRO A 88 -1.84 2.37 16.77
N TYR A 89 -1.19 1.24 16.57
CA TYR A 89 0.19 1.18 16.12
C TYR A 89 0.16 0.62 14.72
N HIS A 90 0.27 1.49 13.75
CA HIS A 90 0.15 1.08 12.36
C HIS A 90 1.39 0.33 11.93
N LYS A 91 1.22 -0.93 11.60
CA LYS A 91 2.30 -1.71 11.02
C LYS A 91 2.28 -1.45 9.53
N VAL A 92 3.41 -1.04 9.01
CA VAL A 92 3.52 -0.68 7.60
C VAL A 92 4.45 -1.67 6.92
N VAL A 93 3.96 -2.31 5.89
CA VAL A 93 4.73 -3.29 5.13
C VAL A 93 4.90 -2.77 3.72
N THR A 94 6.14 -2.67 3.28
CA THR A 94 6.42 -2.29 1.90
C THR A 94 7.30 -3.36 1.28
N ASN A 95 7.29 -3.45 -0.03
CA ASN A 95 8.15 -4.40 -0.71
C ASN A 95 9.13 -3.70 -1.64
N TYR A 96 9.32 -2.41 -1.47
CA TYR A 96 10.28 -1.69 -2.28
C TYR A 96 11.66 -2.29 -2.05
N GLN A 97 12.22 -2.96 -3.07
CA GLN A 97 13.48 -3.67 -3.02
C GLN A 97 13.47 -4.86 -2.06
N ARG A 98 12.73 -4.80 -0.98
CA ARG A 98 12.60 -5.87 -0.03
C ARG A 98 11.47 -5.50 0.91
N ILE A 99 10.96 -6.49 1.62
CA ILE A 99 9.90 -6.24 2.58
C ILE A 99 10.48 -5.60 3.82
N LEU A 100 9.96 -4.45 4.18
CA LEU A 100 10.34 -3.73 5.39
C LEU A 100 9.11 -3.56 6.25
N LEU A 101 9.31 -3.68 7.56
CA LEU A 101 8.24 -3.43 8.51
C LEU A 101 8.59 -2.18 9.30
N LYS A 102 7.63 -1.28 9.38
CA LYS A 102 7.72 -0.11 10.25
C LYS A 102 6.51 -0.11 11.14
N VAL A 103 6.69 0.35 12.37
CA VAL A 103 5.58 0.48 13.31
C VAL A 103 5.44 1.95 13.61
N TRP A 104 4.28 2.50 13.31
CA TRP A 104 4.00 3.91 13.52
C TRP A 104 2.95 4.06 14.61
N LYS A 105 3.19 4.97 15.53
CA LYS A 105 2.18 5.37 16.48
C LYS A 105 1.49 6.59 15.91
N LEU A 106 0.22 6.77 16.27
CA LEU A 106 -0.51 7.91 15.75
C LEU A 106 0.19 9.21 16.08
N GLU A 107 0.70 9.34 17.30
CA GLU A 107 1.34 10.58 17.71
C GLU A 107 2.64 10.84 16.97
N THR A 108 3.25 9.83 16.39
CA THR A 108 4.51 10.03 15.67
C THR A 108 4.28 10.32 14.20
N LEU A 109 3.04 10.26 13.75
CA LEU A 109 2.73 10.55 12.36
C LEU A 109 2.60 12.04 12.10
N ASN A 110 2.65 12.82 13.13
CA ASN A 110 2.51 14.27 13.00
C ASN A 110 3.77 14.92 12.52
#